data_1d3695d275897f81f9bdf61ee97397ad
#
_entry.id   1d3695d275897f81f9bdf61ee97397ad
#
_cell.length_a   1.000
_cell.length_b   1.000
_cell.length_c   1.000
_cell.angle_alpha   90.00
_cell.angle_beta   90.00
_cell.angle_gamma   90.00
#
_symmetry.space_group_name_H-M   'P 1'
#
loop_
_entity.id
_entity.type
_entity.pdbx_description
1 polymer ?
#
loop_
_entity_poly.entity_id
_entity_poly.type
_entity_poly.pdbx_seq_one_letter_code
_entity_poly.pdbx_strand_id
1 'polypeptide(L)'
;MSFVETEINGQIITIRLNRPERLNALSTVIRTGMAEAFNRFHEDNDLEVAILTGTGRGFCAGEDMKESLDRGIPGSPKEFVEENLVDPFQTGALKKPVIAAVNGFAMGGGFMLVERTDLRIAVKEAIFEMSEAKRWLLGGYNHGHYGNLPHPVATEMAFGYRITAERMHQVGFINRLVEAKDLMSEAYSMAEHLLTLPPAARV
;
A
#
# COMPACT_ATOMS: atom_id res chain seq x y z
N MET A 1 -21.94 -1.22 -0.09
CA MET A 1 -20.67 -1.68 -0.69
C MET A 1 -19.57 -1.39 0.32
N SER A 2 -18.71 -2.36 0.57
CA SER A 2 -17.54 -2.15 1.43
C SER A 2 -16.47 -1.36 0.67
N PHE A 3 -15.78 -0.43 1.35
CA PHE A 3 -14.67 0.32 0.76
C PHE A 3 -13.34 -0.45 0.85
N VAL A 4 -13.30 -1.57 1.57
CA VAL A 4 -12.23 -2.55 1.55
C VAL A 4 -12.86 -3.92 1.34
N GLU A 5 -12.45 -4.59 0.29
CA GLU A 5 -12.92 -5.92 -0.07
C GLU A 5 -11.81 -6.94 0.17
N THR A 6 -12.18 -8.11 0.64
CA THR A 6 -11.25 -9.23 0.82
C THR A 6 -11.71 -10.44 0.03
N GLU A 7 -10.76 -11.09 -0.65
CA GLU A 7 -10.96 -12.35 -1.35
C GLU A 7 -9.91 -13.35 -0.89
N ILE A 8 -10.32 -14.57 -0.59
CA ILE A 8 -9.42 -15.64 -0.15
C ILE A 8 -9.35 -16.71 -1.23
N ASN A 9 -8.12 -17.04 -1.62
CA ASN A 9 -7.81 -18.13 -2.53
C ASN A 9 -6.73 -19.02 -1.88
N GLY A 10 -7.15 -20.17 -1.32
CA GLY A 10 -6.27 -21.00 -0.54
C GLY A 10 -5.67 -20.24 0.66
N GLN A 11 -4.35 -20.16 0.74
CA GLN A 11 -3.62 -19.46 1.80
C GLN A 11 -3.33 -17.99 1.49
N ILE A 12 -3.87 -17.45 0.40
CA ILE A 12 -3.64 -16.08 -0.06
C ILE A 12 -4.90 -15.24 0.20
N ILE A 13 -4.73 -14.10 0.85
CA ILE A 13 -5.78 -13.08 0.97
C ILE A 13 -5.45 -11.90 0.06
N THR A 14 -6.39 -11.51 -0.79
CA THR A 14 -6.34 -10.24 -1.53
C THR A 14 -7.12 -9.19 -0.75
N ILE A 15 -6.48 -8.11 -0.38
CA ILE A 15 -7.06 -6.93 0.28
C ILE A 15 -7.13 -5.83 -0.77
N ARG A 16 -8.35 -5.40 -1.11
CA ARG A 16 -8.60 -4.44 -2.20
C ARG A 16 -9.23 -3.18 -1.68
N LEU A 17 -8.56 -2.05 -1.88
CA LEU A 17 -9.15 -0.74 -1.66
C LEU A 17 -10.19 -0.48 -2.75
N ASN A 18 -11.44 -0.25 -2.39
CA ASN A 18 -12.56 -0.18 -3.33
C ASN A 18 -13.40 1.10 -3.18
N ARG A 19 -12.76 2.23 -3.46
CA ARG A 19 -13.39 3.55 -3.55
C ARG A 19 -12.83 4.31 -4.76
N PRO A 20 -13.01 3.76 -5.99
CA PRO A 20 -12.33 4.26 -7.20
C PRO A 20 -12.71 5.69 -7.57
N GLU A 21 -13.92 6.16 -7.24
CA GLU A 21 -14.39 7.54 -7.47
C GLU A 21 -13.60 8.58 -6.65
N ARG A 22 -12.90 8.16 -5.61
CA ARG A 22 -11.96 8.96 -4.80
C ARG A 22 -10.53 8.46 -4.89
N LEU A 23 -10.20 7.70 -5.94
CA LEU A 23 -8.87 7.09 -6.13
C LEU A 23 -8.38 6.35 -4.89
N ASN A 24 -9.29 5.68 -4.18
CA ASN A 24 -9.00 4.92 -2.97
C ASN A 24 -8.32 5.73 -1.86
N ALA A 25 -8.67 7.04 -1.74
CA ALA A 25 -8.13 7.91 -0.70
C ALA A 25 -8.46 7.37 0.69
N LEU A 26 -7.50 7.49 1.61
CA LEU A 26 -7.52 6.96 2.97
C LEU A 26 -8.47 7.78 3.84
N SER A 27 -9.76 7.45 3.77
CA SER A 27 -10.79 7.89 4.71
C SER A 27 -10.76 7.03 5.97
N THR A 28 -11.47 7.45 7.02
CA THR A 28 -11.65 6.63 8.24
C THR A 28 -12.16 5.24 7.90
N VAL A 29 -13.19 5.14 7.07
CA VAL A 29 -13.80 3.85 6.71
C VAL A 29 -12.81 2.93 5.98
N ILE A 30 -11.97 3.48 5.07
CA ILE A 30 -10.92 2.68 4.42
C ILE A 30 -9.86 2.24 5.44
N ARG A 31 -9.44 3.13 6.34
CA ARG A 31 -8.44 2.78 7.37
C ARG A 31 -8.97 1.69 8.31
N THR A 32 -10.21 1.83 8.79
CA THR A 32 -10.87 0.81 9.62
C THR A 32 -10.96 -0.53 8.88
N GLY A 33 -11.47 -0.54 7.65
CA GLY A 33 -11.58 -1.76 6.85
C GLY A 33 -10.23 -2.42 6.54
N MET A 34 -9.16 -1.63 6.35
CA MET A 34 -7.80 -2.16 6.22
C MET A 34 -7.33 -2.80 7.53
N ALA A 35 -7.51 -2.13 8.66
CA ALA A 35 -7.13 -2.65 9.96
C ALA A 35 -7.85 -3.97 10.27
N GLU A 36 -9.16 -4.05 9.99
CA GLU A 36 -9.95 -5.29 10.11
C GLU A 36 -9.38 -6.41 9.22
N ALA A 37 -9.10 -6.10 7.95
CA ALA A 37 -8.58 -7.08 7.00
C ALA A 37 -7.17 -7.58 7.39
N PHE A 38 -6.29 -6.69 7.84
CA PHE A 38 -4.94 -7.06 8.27
C PHE A 38 -4.94 -7.76 9.64
N ASN A 39 -5.85 -7.44 10.57
CA ASN A 39 -6.03 -8.21 11.80
C ASN A 39 -6.49 -9.63 11.49
N ARG A 40 -7.51 -9.79 10.62
CA ARG A 40 -7.91 -11.11 10.15
C ARG A 40 -6.74 -11.88 9.55
N PHE A 41 -5.97 -11.27 8.66
CA PHE A 41 -4.78 -11.89 8.08
C PHE A 41 -3.74 -12.28 9.13
N HIS A 42 -3.53 -11.43 10.12
CA HIS A 42 -2.57 -11.65 11.20
C HIS A 42 -2.95 -12.84 12.08
N GLU A 43 -4.23 -12.95 12.46
CA GLU A 43 -4.75 -13.92 13.40
C GLU A 43 -5.07 -15.28 12.76
N ASP A 44 -5.44 -15.30 11.48
CA ASP A 44 -5.85 -16.52 10.77
C ASP A 44 -4.60 -17.31 10.33
N ASN A 45 -4.37 -18.46 10.98
CA ASN A 45 -3.23 -19.33 10.69
C ASN A 45 -3.31 -20.05 9.34
N ASP A 46 -4.47 -20.06 8.69
CA ASP A 46 -4.64 -20.64 7.36
C ASP A 46 -4.26 -19.65 6.25
N LEU A 47 -4.05 -18.37 6.58
CA LEU A 47 -3.60 -17.34 5.65
C LEU A 47 -2.10 -17.06 5.82
N GLU A 48 -1.35 -17.12 4.73
CA GLU A 48 0.12 -17.06 4.75
C GLU A 48 0.71 -15.90 3.95
N VAL A 49 -0.02 -15.39 2.95
CA VAL A 49 0.42 -14.28 2.10
C VAL A 49 -0.74 -13.32 1.86
N ALA A 50 -0.48 -12.02 1.94
CA ALA A 50 -1.45 -11.00 1.54
C ALA A 50 -1.03 -10.30 0.22
N ILE A 51 -2.02 -9.97 -0.61
CA ILE A 51 -1.87 -9.10 -1.77
C ILE A 51 -2.69 -7.84 -1.52
N LEU A 52 -2.04 -6.68 -1.50
CA LEU A 52 -2.69 -5.37 -1.35
C LEU A 52 -2.79 -4.70 -2.71
N THR A 53 -3.99 -4.28 -3.12
CA THR A 53 -4.23 -3.61 -4.40
C THR A 53 -5.38 -2.60 -4.31
N GLY A 54 -5.64 -1.84 -5.38
CA GLY A 54 -6.74 -0.90 -5.49
C GLY A 54 -7.68 -1.20 -6.66
N THR A 55 -8.90 -0.70 -6.59
CA THR A 55 -9.87 -0.76 -7.69
C THR A 55 -9.74 0.49 -8.58
N GLY A 56 -9.91 0.30 -9.89
CA GLY A 56 -9.90 1.39 -10.86
C GLY A 56 -8.51 1.88 -11.23
N ARG A 57 -8.38 3.17 -11.54
CA ARG A 57 -7.15 3.76 -12.11
C ARG A 57 -6.08 4.15 -11.08
N GLY A 58 -6.37 4.04 -9.80
CA GLY A 58 -5.43 4.39 -8.72
C GLY A 58 -5.27 3.24 -7.74
N PHE A 59 -4.05 3.05 -7.26
CA PHE A 59 -3.83 2.21 -6.10
C PHE A 59 -4.38 2.90 -4.86
N CYS A 60 -3.83 4.08 -4.52
CA CYS A 60 -4.30 4.91 -3.41
C CYS A 60 -3.77 6.34 -3.56
N ALA A 61 -4.64 7.34 -3.45
CA ALA A 61 -4.28 8.75 -3.56
C ALA A 61 -3.78 9.39 -2.26
N GLY A 62 -3.60 8.60 -1.20
CA GLY A 62 -3.21 9.09 0.12
C GLY A 62 -4.38 9.60 0.93
N GLU A 63 -4.14 10.57 1.82
CA GLU A 63 -5.14 11.14 2.73
C GLU A 63 -6.40 11.63 2.02
N ASP A 64 -7.58 11.30 2.54
CA ASP A 64 -8.84 11.94 2.09
C ASP A 64 -8.90 13.38 2.62
N MET A 65 -8.40 14.30 1.81
CA MET A 65 -8.27 15.72 2.17
C MET A 65 -9.61 16.36 2.48
N LYS A 66 -10.73 15.89 1.88
CA LYS A 66 -12.04 16.43 2.18
C LYS A 66 -12.46 16.06 3.60
N GLU A 67 -12.29 14.79 3.95
CA GLU A 67 -12.60 14.33 5.30
C GLU A 67 -11.70 14.99 6.35
N SER A 68 -10.40 15.16 6.06
CA SER A 68 -9.44 15.83 6.95
C SER A 68 -9.80 17.30 7.19
N LEU A 69 -10.23 18.02 6.15
CA LEU A 69 -10.66 19.41 6.27
C LEU A 69 -11.97 19.54 7.08
N ASP A 70 -12.93 18.64 6.85
CA ASP A 70 -14.21 18.64 7.58
C ASP A 70 -14.00 18.40 9.09
N ARG A 71 -12.92 17.70 9.47
CA ARG A 71 -12.56 17.45 10.88
C ARG A 71 -11.69 18.53 11.52
N GLY A 72 -11.10 19.44 10.74
CA GLY A 72 -10.22 20.49 11.24
C GLY A 72 -8.85 20.04 11.72
N ILE A 73 -8.48 18.76 11.52
CA ILE A 73 -7.17 18.20 11.91
C ILE A 73 -6.54 17.48 10.71
N PRO A 74 -5.62 18.12 9.96
CA PRO A 74 -4.89 17.43 8.92
C PRO A 74 -3.90 16.43 9.50
N GLY A 75 -4.03 15.16 9.12
CA GLY A 75 -2.94 14.19 9.22
C GLY A 75 -2.66 13.54 10.56
N SER A 76 -3.59 13.51 11.54
CA SER A 76 -3.39 12.72 12.76
C SER A 76 -3.80 11.24 12.55
N PRO A 77 -2.85 10.28 12.54
CA PRO A 77 -3.18 8.86 12.41
C PRO A 77 -3.94 8.29 13.60
N LYS A 78 -3.85 8.92 14.78
CA LYS A 78 -4.37 8.37 16.04
C LYS A 78 -5.90 8.46 16.18
N GLU A 79 -6.55 9.30 15.39
CA GLU A 79 -8.00 9.55 15.50
C GLU A 79 -8.81 8.87 14.37
N PHE A 80 -8.15 8.12 13.48
CA PHE A 80 -8.77 7.56 12.28
C PHE A 80 -9.26 6.13 12.39
N VAL A 81 -8.90 5.44 13.46
CA VAL A 81 -9.30 4.05 13.71
C VAL A 81 -10.05 4.05 15.04
N GLU A 82 -11.08 3.24 15.16
CA GLU A 82 -11.75 3.02 16.46
C GLU A 82 -10.69 2.80 17.55
N GLU A 83 -10.85 3.43 18.71
CA GLU A 83 -9.82 3.58 19.77
C GLU A 83 -9.06 2.29 20.16
N ASN A 84 -9.55 1.12 19.76
CA ASN A 84 -8.98 -0.18 20.09
C ASN A 84 -8.59 -1.04 18.89
N LEU A 85 -8.77 -0.57 17.65
CA LEU A 85 -8.43 -1.34 16.45
C LEU A 85 -7.00 -1.02 16.00
N VAL A 86 -6.04 -1.80 16.45
CA VAL A 86 -4.64 -1.69 16.03
C VAL A 86 -4.47 -2.39 14.69
N ASP A 87 -3.89 -1.70 13.70
CA ASP A 87 -3.53 -2.27 12.41
C ASP A 87 -2.11 -2.88 12.45
N PRO A 88 -1.96 -4.22 12.43
CA PRO A 88 -0.65 -4.87 12.51
C PRO A 88 0.26 -4.56 11.33
N PHE A 89 -0.30 -4.25 10.15
CA PHE A 89 0.47 -3.82 8.99
C PHE A 89 1.04 -2.39 9.19
N GLN A 90 0.25 -1.48 9.74
CA GLN A 90 0.69 -0.11 10.01
C GLN A 90 1.72 -0.03 11.15
N THR A 91 1.58 -0.86 12.17
CA THR A 91 2.49 -0.89 13.32
C THR A 91 3.76 -1.70 13.08
N GLY A 92 3.83 -2.47 11.98
CA GLY A 92 4.96 -3.37 11.72
C GLY A 92 4.94 -4.64 12.57
N ALA A 93 3.80 -4.96 13.20
CA ALA A 93 3.66 -6.18 13.99
C ALA A 93 3.36 -7.42 13.13
N LEU A 94 3.02 -7.20 11.85
CA LEU A 94 2.71 -8.28 10.92
C LEU A 94 3.98 -9.05 10.57
N LYS A 95 3.94 -10.37 10.70
CA LYS A 95 5.07 -11.27 10.41
C LYS A 95 4.91 -12.09 9.13
N LYS A 96 3.79 -11.93 8.45
CA LYS A 96 3.47 -12.61 7.21
C LYS A 96 3.69 -11.68 6.03
N PRO A 97 4.22 -12.15 4.87
CA PRO A 97 4.57 -11.30 3.76
C PRO A 97 3.35 -10.65 3.10
N VAL A 98 3.54 -9.41 2.68
CA VAL A 98 2.58 -8.62 1.93
C VAL A 98 3.16 -8.22 0.58
N ILE A 99 2.43 -8.46 -0.49
CA ILE A 99 2.76 -8.08 -1.85
C ILE A 99 1.91 -6.87 -2.25
N ALA A 100 2.52 -5.76 -2.65
CA ALA A 100 1.78 -4.68 -3.31
C ALA A 100 1.60 -4.98 -4.80
N ALA A 101 0.35 -5.02 -5.25
CA ALA A 101 -0.02 -5.03 -6.66
C ALA A 101 -0.52 -3.62 -7.06
N VAL A 102 0.41 -2.77 -7.52
CA VAL A 102 0.17 -1.34 -7.74
C VAL A 102 -0.44 -1.12 -9.12
N ASN A 103 -1.75 -0.92 -9.14
CA ASN A 103 -2.57 -0.79 -10.36
C ASN A 103 -2.63 0.64 -10.93
N GLY A 104 -1.89 1.60 -10.36
CA GLY A 104 -1.90 2.99 -10.81
C GLY A 104 -1.25 3.96 -9.82
N PHE A 105 -1.89 5.10 -9.58
CA PHE A 105 -1.33 6.13 -8.70
C PHE A 105 -1.17 5.65 -7.25
N ALA A 106 0.03 5.84 -6.68
CA ALA A 106 0.33 5.64 -5.27
C ALA A 106 0.93 6.95 -4.71
N MET A 107 0.08 7.76 -4.05
CA MET A 107 0.42 9.13 -3.66
C MET A 107 0.37 9.29 -2.14
N GLY A 108 1.31 10.03 -1.55
CA GLY A 108 1.33 10.32 -0.12
C GLY A 108 1.18 9.06 0.74
N GLY A 109 0.13 9.00 1.58
CA GLY A 109 -0.19 7.80 2.35
C GLY A 109 -0.34 6.53 1.51
N GLY A 110 -0.73 6.63 0.23
CA GLY A 110 -0.77 5.49 -0.69
C GLY A 110 0.62 4.97 -1.04
N PHE A 111 1.61 5.85 -1.21
CA PHE A 111 3.01 5.45 -1.35
C PHE A 111 3.52 4.79 -0.05
N MET A 112 3.16 5.33 1.12
CA MET A 112 3.53 4.75 2.41
C MET A 112 3.00 3.32 2.57
N LEU A 113 1.82 3.00 2.03
CA LEU A 113 1.32 1.62 2.01
C LEU A 113 2.21 0.72 1.17
N VAL A 114 2.61 1.17 -0.04
CA VAL A 114 3.51 0.40 -0.91
C VAL A 114 4.88 0.23 -0.27
N GLU A 115 5.41 1.28 0.36
CA GLU A 115 6.72 1.28 1.03
C GLU A 115 6.82 0.21 2.13
N ARG A 116 5.71 -0.06 2.84
CA ARG A 116 5.63 -1.04 3.93
C ARG A 116 5.54 -2.49 3.48
N THR A 117 5.25 -2.74 2.20
CA THR A 117 5.15 -4.12 1.69
C THR A 117 6.51 -4.74 1.42
N ASP A 118 6.58 -6.07 1.45
CA ASP A 118 7.81 -6.83 1.28
C ASP A 118 8.19 -6.96 -0.21
N LEU A 119 7.21 -7.22 -1.06
CA LEU A 119 7.38 -7.35 -2.51
C LEU A 119 6.41 -6.42 -3.24
N ARG A 120 6.83 -5.92 -4.41
CA ARG A 120 6.10 -4.87 -5.13
C ARG A 120 6.07 -5.15 -6.62
N ILE A 121 4.87 -5.22 -7.17
CA ILE A 121 4.63 -5.31 -8.60
C ILE A 121 3.84 -4.06 -9.00
N ALA A 122 4.15 -3.47 -10.13
CA ALA A 122 3.44 -2.30 -10.62
C ALA A 122 3.10 -2.42 -12.10
N VAL A 123 1.98 -1.83 -12.47
CA VAL A 123 1.72 -1.57 -13.90
C VAL A 123 2.69 -0.51 -14.41
N LYS A 124 3.02 -0.55 -15.71
CA LYS A 124 3.96 0.40 -16.33
C LYS A 124 3.53 1.87 -16.17
N GLU A 125 2.22 2.09 -16.14
CA GLU A 125 1.61 3.42 -16.02
C GLU A 125 1.55 3.93 -14.57
N ALA A 126 1.98 3.13 -13.58
CA ALA A 126 1.92 3.55 -12.20
C ALA A 126 2.86 4.73 -11.92
N ILE A 127 2.40 5.62 -11.05
CA ILE A 127 3.12 6.84 -10.65
C ILE A 127 3.18 6.91 -9.15
N PHE A 128 4.32 7.23 -8.62
CA PHE A 128 4.61 7.38 -7.19
C PHE A 128 4.94 8.82 -6.85
N GLU A 129 4.40 9.32 -5.75
CA GLU A 129 4.64 10.70 -5.30
C GLU A 129 4.46 10.81 -3.78
N MET A 130 5.36 11.54 -3.11
CA MET A 130 5.10 12.08 -1.77
C MET A 130 4.68 13.54 -1.92
N SER A 131 3.39 13.80 -1.77
CA SER A 131 2.81 15.13 -2.05
C SER A 131 2.78 16.06 -0.84
N GLU A 132 3.30 15.64 0.30
CA GLU A 132 3.28 16.34 1.58
C GLU A 132 3.95 17.73 1.50
N ALA A 133 5.13 17.82 0.88
CA ALA A 133 5.83 19.09 0.70
C ALA A 133 5.01 20.12 -0.09
N LYS A 134 4.26 19.69 -1.10
CA LYS A 134 3.37 20.56 -1.88
C LYS A 134 2.17 21.08 -1.08
N ARG A 135 1.91 20.48 0.07
CA ARG A 135 0.77 20.78 0.95
C ARG A 135 1.20 21.37 2.31
N TRP A 136 2.47 21.82 2.40
CA TRP A 136 3.06 22.37 3.63
C TRP A 136 3.05 21.39 4.82
N LEU A 137 3.08 20.08 4.54
CA LEU A 137 3.21 19.03 5.52
C LEU A 137 4.68 18.56 5.58
N LEU A 138 5.19 18.32 6.80
CA LEU A 138 6.61 18.00 7.02
C LEU A 138 6.92 16.49 7.06
N GLY A 139 5.90 15.63 7.01
CA GLY A 139 6.06 14.19 7.22
C GLY A 139 6.76 13.42 6.09
N GLY A 140 6.84 13.99 4.89
CA GLY A 140 7.27 13.26 3.69
C GLY A 140 8.76 12.98 3.55
N TYR A 141 9.63 13.68 4.31
CA TYR A 141 11.08 13.62 4.09
C TYR A 141 11.71 12.22 4.29
N ASN A 142 11.24 11.48 5.29
CA ASN A 142 11.80 10.17 5.62
C ASN A 142 11.26 9.04 4.73
N HIS A 143 10.12 9.27 4.08
CA HIS A 143 9.54 8.30 3.16
C HIS A 143 10.40 8.19 1.90
N GLY A 144 10.46 7.02 1.33
CA GLY A 144 11.44 6.68 0.31
C GLY A 144 12.73 6.13 0.92
N HIS A 145 13.28 6.76 1.96
CA HIS A 145 14.39 6.17 2.72
C HIS A 145 13.97 4.92 3.49
N TYR A 146 12.78 4.91 4.07
CA TYR A 146 12.21 3.70 4.70
C TYR A 146 11.99 2.58 3.68
N GLY A 147 11.66 2.91 2.43
CA GLY A 147 11.56 1.96 1.32
C GLY A 147 12.89 1.56 0.69
N ASN A 148 14.03 1.98 1.27
CA ASN A 148 15.38 1.73 0.76
C ASN A 148 15.63 2.32 -0.65
N LEU A 149 14.97 3.42 -1.00
CA LEU A 149 15.30 4.15 -2.21
C LEU A 149 16.70 4.77 -2.12
N PRO A 150 17.48 4.79 -3.20
CA PRO A 150 18.72 5.54 -3.25
C PRO A 150 18.49 7.00 -2.86
N HIS A 151 19.39 7.58 -2.06
CA HIS A 151 19.24 8.93 -1.50
C HIS A 151 18.80 10.00 -2.52
N PRO A 152 19.37 10.09 -3.76
CA PRO A 152 18.89 11.08 -4.73
C PRO A 152 17.41 10.90 -5.11
N VAL A 153 16.95 9.66 -5.27
CA VAL A 153 15.56 9.35 -5.64
C VAL A 153 14.61 9.61 -4.47
N ALA A 154 15.01 9.22 -3.25
CA ALA A 154 14.25 9.54 -2.05
C ALA A 154 14.14 11.07 -1.84
N THR A 155 15.19 11.84 -2.15
CA THR A 155 15.19 13.30 -2.09
C THR A 155 14.27 13.92 -3.15
N GLU A 156 14.31 13.46 -4.40
CA GLU A 156 13.35 13.86 -5.43
C GLU A 156 11.92 13.64 -4.95
N MET A 157 11.65 12.46 -4.40
CA MET A 157 10.33 12.10 -3.87
C MET A 157 9.93 13.02 -2.71
N ALA A 158 10.82 13.28 -1.75
CA ALA A 158 10.58 14.17 -0.61
C ALA A 158 10.22 15.61 -1.06
N PHE A 159 10.77 16.07 -2.18
CA PHE A 159 10.41 17.35 -2.81
C PHE A 159 9.16 17.29 -3.69
N GLY A 160 8.42 16.17 -3.67
CA GLY A 160 7.16 16.01 -4.37
C GLY A 160 7.29 15.81 -5.89
N TYR A 161 8.44 15.34 -6.37
CA TYR A 161 8.52 14.90 -7.76
C TYR A 161 7.72 13.62 -7.97
N ARG A 162 7.12 13.51 -9.14
CA ARG A 162 6.48 12.26 -9.59
C ARG A 162 7.53 11.34 -10.16
N ILE A 163 7.54 10.10 -9.68
CA ILE A 163 8.47 9.08 -10.12
C ILE A 163 7.67 7.98 -10.84
N THR A 164 8.11 7.62 -12.03
CA THR A 164 7.46 6.56 -12.82
C THR A 164 7.77 5.17 -12.27
N ALA A 165 6.88 4.21 -12.55
CA ALA A 165 7.10 2.82 -12.19
C ALA A 165 8.37 2.23 -12.82
N GLU A 166 8.71 2.66 -14.04
CA GLU A 166 9.94 2.25 -14.71
C GLU A 166 11.17 2.69 -13.92
N ARG A 167 11.24 3.97 -13.48
CA ARG A 167 12.35 4.43 -12.65
C ARG A 167 12.40 3.75 -11.30
N MET A 168 11.24 3.50 -10.68
CA MET A 168 11.16 2.74 -9.42
C MET A 168 11.66 1.30 -9.59
N HIS A 169 11.41 0.70 -10.74
CA HIS A 169 11.95 -0.62 -11.06
C HIS A 169 13.47 -0.58 -11.31
N GLN A 170 13.96 0.41 -12.06
CA GLN A 170 15.40 0.59 -12.32
C GLN A 170 16.23 0.76 -11.04
N VAL A 171 15.67 1.39 -10.01
CA VAL A 171 16.34 1.59 -8.71
C VAL A 171 16.06 0.46 -7.69
N GLY A 172 15.35 -0.59 -8.11
CA GLY A 172 15.11 -1.78 -7.29
C GLY A 172 13.99 -1.66 -6.25
N PHE A 173 13.19 -0.58 -6.27
CA PHE A 173 12.04 -0.44 -5.38
C PHE A 173 10.85 -1.31 -5.82
N ILE A 174 10.61 -1.41 -7.14
CA ILE A 174 9.61 -2.31 -7.74
C ILE A 174 10.31 -3.57 -8.24
N ASN A 175 9.85 -4.74 -7.81
CA ASN A 175 10.41 -6.03 -8.20
C ASN A 175 10.08 -6.37 -9.66
N ARG A 176 8.85 -6.09 -10.11
CA ARG A 176 8.39 -6.42 -11.46
C ARG A 176 7.49 -5.32 -12.04
N LEU A 177 7.68 -5.04 -13.34
CA LEU A 177 6.79 -4.21 -14.14
C LEU A 177 5.99 -5.10 -15.09
N VAL A 178 4.68 -4.87 -15.13
CA VAL A 178 3.76 -5.67 -15.95
C VAL A 178 2.74 -4.79 -16.69
N GLU A 179 2.09 -5.35 -17.69
CA GLU A 179 0.89 -4.75 -18.28
C GLU A 179 -0.29 -4.83 -17.29
N ALA A 180 -1.23 -3.90 -17.37
CA ALA A 180 -2.36 -3.84 -16.44
C ALA A 180 -3.18 -5.14 -16.36
N LYS A 181 -3.33 -5.84 -17.49
CA LYS A 181 -4.05 -7.12 -17.57
C LYS A 181 -3.36 -8.26 -16.81
N ASP A 182 -2.04 -8.16 -16.62
CA ASP A 182 -1.20 -9.22 -16.05
C ASP A 182 -0.89 -8.97 -14.55
N LEU A 183 -1.31 -7.82 -13.99
CA LEU A 183 -0.94 -7.41 -12.64
C LEU A 183 -1.32 -8.46 -11.57
N MET A 184 -2.57 -8.88 -11.56
CA MET A 184 -3.03 -9.80 -10.53
C MET A 184 -2.51 -11.23 -10.74
N SER A 185 -2.41 -11.71 -11.98
CA SER A 185 -1.82 -13.03 -12.25
C SER A 185 -0.36 -13.10 -11.81
N GLU A 186 0.41 -12.03 -12.01
CA GLU A 186 1.79 -11.95 -11.56
C GLU A 186 1.89 -11.86 -10.02
N ALA A 187 0.98 -11.11 -9.38
CA ALA A 187 0.92 -11.02 -7.92
C ALA A 187 0.60 -12.40 -7.29
N TYR A 188 -0.34 -13.13 -7.87
CA TYR A 188 -0.63 -14.51 -7.43
C TYR A 188 0.53 -15.46 -7.69
N SER A 189 1.19 -15.38 -8.85
CA SER A 189 2.39 -16.19 -9.14
C SER A 189 3.51 -15.95 -8.12
N MET A 190 3.71 -14.69 -7.72
CA MET A 190 4.69 -14.34 -6.68
C MET A 190 4.26 -14.87 -5.30
N ALA A 191 2.98 -14.78 -4.94
CA ALA A 191 2.44 -15.33 -3.70
C ALA A 191 2.57 -16.86 -3.65
N GLU A 192 2.23 -17.55 -4.73
CA GLU A 192 2.37 -19.01 -4.86
C GLU A 192 3.84 -19.45 -4.72
N HIS A 193 4.79 -18.68 -5.29
CA HIS A 193 6.21 -18.93 -5.08
C HIS A 193 6.57 -18.85 -3.59
N LEU A 194 6.10 -17.84 -2.86
CA LEU A 194 6.34 -17.73 -1.42
C LEU A 194 5.78 -18.94 -0.67
N LEU A 195 4.62 -19.47 -1.07
CA LEU A 195 4.02 -20.65 -0.44
C LEU A 195 4.82 -21.95 -0.65
N THR A 196 5.74 -22.01 -1.62
CA THR A 196 6.67 -23.14 -1.77
C THR A 196 7.76 -23.16 -0.73
N LEU A 197 8.01 -22.03 -0.04
CA LEU A 197 9.04 -21.89 0.99
C LEU A 197 8.51 -22.36 2.36
N PRO A 198 9.38 -22.86 3.25
CA PRO A 198 8.97 -23.15 4.63
C PRO A 198 8.39 -21.89 5.33
N PRO A 199 7.39 -22.01 6.19
CA PRO A 199 6.80 -20.84 6.90
C PRO A 199 7.85 -19.97 7.60
N ALA A 200 8.85 -20.58 8.25
CA ALA A 200 9.92 -19.83 8.94
C ALA A 200 10.86 -19.04 8.00
N ALA A 201 10.82 -19.28 6.70
CA ALA A 201 11.60 -18.55 5.71
C ALA A 201 10.84 -17.36 5.09
N ARG A 202 9.56 -17.20 5.45
CA ARG A 202 8.66 -16.15 4.94
C ARG A 202 8.44 -15.00 5.93
N VAL A 203 9.08 -15.07 7.10
CA VAL A 203 8.93 -14.10 8.20
C VAL A 203 10.08 -13.11 8.21
#